data_006816603d41a42e48984dc99c2d272c
#
_entry.id   006816603d41a42e48984dc99c2d272c
#
_cell.length_a   1.000
_cell.length_b   1.000
_cell.length_c   1.000
_cell.angle_alpha   90.00
_cell.angle_beta   90.00
_cell.angle_gamma   90.00
#
_symmetry.space_group_name_H-M   'P 1'
#
loop_
_entity.id
_entity.type
_entity.pdbx_description
1 polymer ?
#
loop_
_entity_poly.entity_id
_entity_poly.type
_entity_poly.pdbx_seq_one_letter_code
_entity_poly.pdbx_strand_id
1 'polypeptide(L)'
;MEERPADIEDSEVRRALKAWRIDPVAWEYAPVGFGDYHWTATDTRERRWFVTVADLADKSWYGDGPEAAFSGLRDAMDTAVALRGTEPDGLDFVVAPVPTAEGETVRALGAGHAVSVFPLVSGTPGHFGDTLTPHDSGLVLDLLARLHRTAAPASARVLPPDFATRPQLESALREMSRPWDGIGPYAEPARQLLAVHADALRGRLDEFDRRVRELRASDAPLVVTHGEPHPGNLLRAGERRLLLDWDTVGLAVPERDLWLVADGADGAEGADGASGADGADVLVRYEEATGRKPDPSALALYRLRWALNDVAEFLTWLRAPHGPTPDARQARDALTSTVESLAAAA
;
A
#
# COMPACT_ATOMS: atom_id res chain seq x y z
N MET A 1 -5.47 6.78 9.24
CA MET A 1 -4.94 7.36 10.51
C MET A 1 -6.08 7.52 11.51
N GLU A 2 -5.87 7.10 12.77
CA GLU A 2 -6.85 7.34 13.84
C GLU A 2 -6.89 8.83 14.23
N GLU A 3 -5.75 9.48 14.20
CA GLU A 3 -5.63 10.89 14.53
C GLU A 3 -5.91 11.78 13.32
N ARG A 4 -6.58 12.88 13.56
CA ARG A 4 -6.80 13.91 12.51
C ARG A 4 -5.47 14.63 12.23
N PRO A 5 -5.23 15.08 10.98
CA PRO A 5 -4.08 15.91 10.68
C PRO A 5 -4.15 17.22 11.48
N ALA A 6 -3.01 17.62 12.05
CA ALA A 6 -2.93 18.83 12.85
C ALA A 6 -2.86 20.13 12.00
N ASP A 7 -2.48 20.01 10.75
CA ASP A 7 -2.18 21.10 9.81
C ASP A 7 -3.18 21.20 8.64
N ILE A 8 -4.28 20.43 8.68
CA ILE A 8 -5.33 20.44 7.66
C ILE A 8 -6.67 20.78 8.32
N GLU A 9 -7.26 21.87 7.90
CA GLU A 9 -8.59 22.28 8.34
C GLU A 9 -9.69 21.63 7.47
N ASP A 10 -10.74 21.10 8.10
CA ASP A 10 -11.92 20.56 7.39
C ASP A 10 -12.47 21.53 6.34
N SER A 11 -12.38 22.82 6.62
CA SER A 11 -12.84 23.90 5.73
C SER A 11 -12.02 23.99 4.43
N GLU A 12 -10.74 23.64 4.47
CA GLU A 12 -9.85 23.62 3.30
C GLU A 12 -10.16 22.44 2.40
N VAL A 13 -10.29 21.24 2.99
CA VAL A 13 -10.67 20.04 2.25
C VAL A 13 -12.04 20.22 1.58
N ARG A 14 -13.05 20.70 2.33
CA ARG A 14 -14.38 20.99 1.77
C ARG A 14 -14.34 22.02 0.63
N ARG A 15 -13.45 23.03 0.73
CA ARG A 15 -13.26 24.01 -0.34
C ARG A 15 -12.67 23.38 -1.60
N ALA A 16 -11.74 22.43 -1.46
CA ALA A 16 -11.14 21.70 -2.58
C ALA A 16 -12.18 20.88 -3.35
N LEU A 17 -13.22 20.34 -2.67
CA LEU A 17 -14.29 19.56 -3.31
C LEU A 17 -15.10 20.32 -4.36
N LYS A 18 -15.03 21.66 -4.39
CA LYS A 18 -15.67 22.46 -5.42
C LYS A 18 -15.18 22.13 -6.83
N ALA A 19 -13.93 21.67 -6.98
CA ALA A 19 -13.39 21.23 -8.25
C ALA A 19 -14.15 20.01 -8.82
N TRP A 20 -14.69 19.17 -7.95
CA TRP A 20 -15.55 18.04 -8.30
C TRP A 20 -17.04 18.42 -8.36
N ARG A 21 -17.38 19.69 -8.16
CA ARG A 21 -18.78 20.19 -8.04
C ARG A 21 -19.53 19.45 -6.93
N ILE A 22 -18.83 19.12 -5.85
CA ILE A 22 -19.38 18.49 -4.65
C ILE A 22 -19.61 19.60 -3.61
N ASP A 23 -20.84 19.71 -3.16
CA ASP A 23 -21.24 20.56 -2.04
C ASP A 23 -21.74 19.65 -0.90
N PRO A 24 -20.90 19.34 0.10
CA PRO A 24 -21.25 18.35 1.11
C PRO A 24 -22.26 18.89 2.11
N VAL A 25 -23.39 18.19 2.27
CA VAL A 25 -24.41 18.44 3.32
C VAL A 25 -24.15 17.57 4.57
N ALA A 26 -23.40 16.45 4.44
CA ALA A 26 -22.85 15.68 5.54
C ALA A 26 -21.36 15.49 5.30
N TRP A 27 -20.57 15.57 6.38
CA TRP A 27 -19.11 15.51 6.36
C TRP A 27 -18.60 14.90 7.65
N GLU A 28 -17.82 13.82 7.55
CA GLU A 28 -17.31 13.10 8.70
C GLU A 28 -15.88 12.59 8.43
N TYR A 29 -14.99 12.77 9.41
CA TYR A 29 -13.67 12.16 9.38
C TYR A 29 -13.79 10.64 9.50
N ALA A 30 -13.09 9.90 8.64
CA ALA A 30 -13.07 8.44 8.63
C ALA A 30 -11.70 7.96 9.14
N PRO A 31 -11.60 7.49 10.40
CA PRO A 31 -10.34 7.04 10.99
C PRO A 31 -9.99 5.62 10.49
N VAL A 32 -9.66 5.50 9.22
CA VAL A 32 -9.32 4.23 8.56
C VAL A 32 -7.98 4.33 7.85
N GLY A 33 -7.33 3.19 7.60
CA GLY A 33 -6.04 3.13 6.91
C GLY A 33 -4.88 3.64 7.75
N PHE A 34 -3.68 3.59 7.15
CA PHE A 34 -2.43 4.11 7.69
C PHE A 34 -1.72 4.94 6.60
N GLY A 35 -1.20 6.12 6.96
CA GLY A 35 -0.49 7.02 6.05
C GLY A 35 -1.32 8.18 5.52
N ASP A 36 -2.53 7.95 5.02
CA ASP A 36 -3.40 9.00 4.48
C ASP A 36 -4.56 9.35 5.42
N TYR A 37 -5.15 10.54 5.22
CA TYR A 37 -6.30 11.02 5.97
C TYR A 37 -7.57 10.92 5.13
N HIS A 38 -8.67 10.51 5.77
CA HIS A 38 -9.90 10.25 5.03
C HIS A 38 -11.12 10.92 5.62
N TRP A 39 -12.06 11.27 4.75
CA TRP A 39 -13.38 11.75 5.11
C TRP A 39 -14.46 11.08 4.26
N THR A 40 -15.64 10.96 4.82
CA THR A 40 -16.84 10.66 4.05
C THR A 40 -17.64 11.94 3.84
N ALA A 41 -18.24 12.07 2.67
CA ALA A 41 -19.09 13.19 2.32
C ALA A 41 -20.39 12.68 1.68
N THR A 42 -21.50 13.38 1.96
CA THR A 42 -22.74 13.21 1.20
C THR A 42 -23.11 14.58 0.60
N ASP A 43 -23.38 14.60 -0.70
CA ASP A 43 -23.73 15.85 -1.39
C ASP A 43 -25.26 16.12 -1.39
N THR A 44 -25.66 17.27 -1.92
CA THR A 44 -27.07 17.69 -2.04
C THR A 44 -27.94 16.79 -2.91
N ARG A 45 -27.33 15.82 -3.65
CA ARG A 45 -27.99 14.82 -4.50
C ARG A 45 -27.97 13.43 -3.86
N GLU A 46 -27.65 13.35 -2.56
CA GLU A 46 -27.52 12.11 -1.79
C GLU A 46 -26.42 11.17 -2.31
N ARG A 47 -25.50 11.64 -3.17
CA ARG A 47 -24.34 10.84 -3.58
C ARG A 47 -23.31 10.85 -2.46
N ARG A 48 -22.69 9.69 -2.24
CA ARG A 48 -21.71 9.49 -1.18
C ARG A 48 -20.30 9.40 -1.76
N TRP A 49 -19.38 10.06 -1.12
CA TRP A 49 -18.00 10.22 -1.55
C TRP A 49 -17.03 9.79 -0.44
N PHE A 50 -15.92 9.21 -0.84
CA PHE A 50 -14.77 8.99 0.01
C PHE A 50 -13.68 9.94 -0.45
N VAL A 51 -13.18 10.77 0.46
CA VAL A 51 -12.20 11.82 0.18
C VAL A 51 -10.91 11.43 0.86
N THR A 52 -9.84 11.31 0.09
CA THR A 52 -8.50 11.00 0.59
C THR A 52 -7.63 12.23 0.48
N VAL A 53 -6.94 12.57 1.55
CA VAL A 53 -5.89 13.59 1.59
C VAL A 53 -4.57 12.89 1.89
N ALA A 54 -3.71 12.85 0.88
CA ALA A 54 -2.39 12.26 0.96
C ALA A 54 -1.39 13.29 1.48
N ASP A 55 -0.54 12.88 2.44
CA ASP A 55 0.67 13.61 2.79
C ASP A 55 1.76 13.29 1.76
N LEU A 56 2.20 14.29 1.02
CA LEU A 56 3.20 14.13 -0.04
C LEU A 56 4.60 13.84 0.52
N ALA A 57 4.87 14.15 1.79
CA ALA A 57 6.13 13.81 2.44
C ALA A 57 6.26 12.29 2.67
N ASP A 58 5.13 11.60 2.86
CA ASP A 58 5.09 10.15 3.06
C ASP A 58 5.10 9.36 1.74
N LYS A 59 5.04 10.02 0.58
CA LYS A 59 4.98 9.39 -0.76
C LYS A 59 6.36 9.35 -1.46
N SER A 60 7.42 9.09 -0.70
CA SER A 60 8.81 9.11 -1.20
C SER A 60 9.11 8.10 -2.32
N TRP A 61 8.29 7.05 -2.49
CA TRP A 61 8.44 6.07 -3.57
C TRP A 61 8.19 6.65 -4.98
N TYR A 62 7.60 7.82 -5.07
CA TYR A 62 7.43 8.53 -6.34
C TYR A 62 8.62 9.41 -6.73
N GLY A 63 9.55 9.66 -5.81
CA GLY A 63 10.72 10.50 -5.98
C GLY A 63 10.88 11.55 -4.88
N ASP A 64 11.93 12.33 -4.96
CA ASP A 64 12.29 13.29 -3.92
C ASP A 64 11.45 14.58 -4.01
N GLY A 65 10.84 14.90 -2.89
CA GLY A 65 10.11 16.15 -2.68
C GLY A 65 8.65 16.15 -3.16
N PRO A 66 7.87 17.16 -2.74
CA PRO A 66 6.43 17.20 -2.92
C PRO A 66 5.98 17.27 -4.39
N GLU A 67 6.77 17.86 -5.28
CA GLU A 67 6.44 17.91 -6.71
C GLU A 67 6.52 16.54 -7.38
N ALA A 68 7.57 15.76 -7.07
CA ALA A 68 7.73 14.40 -7.58
C ALA A 68 6.64 13.48 -7.01
N ALA A 69 6.38 13.59 -5.70
CA ALA A 69 5.32 12.86 -5.01
C ALA A 69 3.93 13.17 -5.61
N PHE A 70 3.61 14.45 -5.81
CA PHE A 70 2.36 14.86 -6.45
C PHE A 70 2.22 14.34 -7.88
N SER A 71 3.28 14.45 -8.68
CA SER A 71 3.26 13.93 -10.06
C SER A 71 3.08 12.42 -10.09
N GLY A 72 3.75 11.69 -9.17
CA GLY A 72 3.62 10.23 -9.08
C GLY A 72 2.24 9.79 -8.64
N LEU A 73 1.69 10.43 -7.62
CA LEU A 73 0.33 10.16 -7.17
C LEU A 73 -0.70 10.42 -8.28
N ARG A 74 -0.56 11.52 -9.02
CA ARG A 74 -1.42 11.82 -10.16
C ARG A 74 -1.34 10.72 -11.23
N ASP A 75 -0.13 10.29 -11.60
CA ASP A 75 0.04 9.24 -12.61
C ASP A 75 -0.57 7.91 -12.15
N ALA A 76 -0.49 7.58 -10.85
CA ALA A 76 -1.14 6.41 -10.26
C ALA A 76 -2.67 6.53 -10.33
N MET A 77 -3.24 7.67 -9.95
CA MET A 77 -4.67 7.91 -10.00
C MET A 77 -5.22 7.94 -11.44
N ASP A 78 -4.48 8.54 -12.37
CA ASP A 78 -4.79 8.51 -13.81
C ASP A 78 -4.75 7.07 -14.35
N THR A 79 -3.81 6.27 -13.87
CA THR A 79 -3.73 4.84 -14.21
C THR A 79 -4.94 4.07 -13.70
N ALA A 80 -5.35 4.29 -12.45
CA ALA A 80 -6.55 3.66 -11.89
C ALA A 80 -7.82 4.03 -12.69
N VAL A 81 -7.96 5.29 -13.10
CA VAL A 81 -9.08 5.74 -13.96
C VAL A 81 -9.04 5.04 -15.33
N ALA A 82 -7.86 4.96 -15.94
CA ALA A 82 -7.71 4.29 -17.23
C ALA A 82 -8.02 2.78 -17.14
N LEU A 83 -7.58 2.11 -16.08
CA LEU A 83 -7.88 0.70 -15.82
C LEU A 83 -9.36 0.46 -15.57
N ARG A 84 -10.01 1.34 -14.81
CA ARG A 84 -11.47 1.27 -14.59
C ARG A 84 -12.21 1.35 -15.91
N GLY A 85 -11.73 2.20 -16.83
CA GLY A 85 -12.20 2.32 -18.20
C GLY A 85 -13.70 2.50 -18.37
N THR A 86 -14.15 2.38 -19.60
CA THR A 86 -15.57 2.34 -19.96
C THR A 86 -15.95 0.89 -20.31
N GLU A 87 -17.09 0.42 -19.78
CA GLU A 87 -17.66 -0.87 -20.20
C GLU A 87 -17.67 -0.98 -21.75
N PRO A 88 -17.39 -2.17 -22.35
CA PRO A 88 -17.19 -3.46 -21.68
C PRO A 88 -15.71 -3.80 -21.34
N ASP A 89 -14.74 -3.00 -21.72
CA ASP A 89 -13.31 -3.35 -21.67
C ASP A 89 -12.62 -2.95 -20.38
N GLY A 90 -13.27 -2.19 -19.49
CA GLY A 90 -12.72 -1.74 -18.21
C GLY A 90 -12.72 -2.83 -17.14
N LEU A 91 -11.80 -2.66 -16.16
CA LEU A 91 -11.72 -3.52 -14.99
C LEU A 91 -12.74 -3.07 -13.94
N ASP A 92 -13.87 -3.73 -13.88
CA ASP A 92 -15.02 -3.40 -13.03
C ASP A 92 -14.75 -3.51 -11.51
N PHE A 93 -13.66 -4.15 -11.12
CA PHE A 93 -13.22 -4.28 -9.72
C PHE A 93 -12.32 -3.14 -9.25
N VAL A 94 -11.89 -2.23 -10.11
CA VAL A 94 -11.08 -1.06 -9.77
C VAL A 94 -11.95 0.02 -9.17
N VAL A 95 -11.69 0.43 -7.93
CA VAL A 95 -12.31 1.63 -7.35
C VAL A 95 -11.40 2.82 -7.63
N ALA A 96 -11.64 3.47 -8.77
CA ALA A 96 -10.85 4.59 -9.25
C ALA A 96 -11.37 5.94 -8.69
N PRO A 97 -10.51 6.97 -8.59
CA PRO A 97 -10.95 8.32 -8.25
C PRO A 97 -11.85 8.88 -9.36
N VAL A 98 -12.69 9.83 -8.96
CA VAL A 98 -13.54 10.59 -9.89
C VAL A 98 -12.75 11.81 -10.35
N PRO A 99 -12.57 12.02 -11.66
CA PRO A 99 -11.91 13.23 -12.15
C PRO A 99 -12.71 14.50 -11.83
N THR A 100 -12.02 15.62 -11.65
CA THR A 100 -12.64 16.96 -11.56
C THR A 100 -13.36 17.32 -12.87
N ALA A 101 -14.03 18.45 -12.89
CA ALA A 101 -14.65 18.98 -14.12
C ALA A 101 -13.62 19.28 -15.24
N GLU A 102 -12.37 19.55 -14.85
CA GLU A 102 -11.23 19.80 -15.72
C GLU A 102 -10.46 18.52 -16.10
N GLY A 103 -10.87 17.35 -15.56
CA GLY A 103 -10.26 16.05 -15.85
C GLY A 103 -9.10 15.67 -14.92
N GLU A 104 -8.84 16.44 -13.84
CA GLU A 104 -7.78 16.13 -12.89
C GLU A 104 -8.24 15.05 -11.90
N THR A 105 -7.43 14.05 -11.63
CA THR A 105 -7.71 12.97 -10.66
C THR A 105 -7.22 13.31 -9.25
N VAL A 106 -6.25 14.23 -9.16
CA VAL A 106 -5.61 14.68 -7.92
C VAL A 106 -5.47 16.20 -7.95
N ARG A 107 -5.70 16.85 -6.83
CA ARG A 107 -5.47 18.28 -6.67
C ARG A 107 -4.58 18.58 -5.46
N ALA A 108 -3.69 19.55 -5.62
CA ALA A 108 -2.89 20.03 -4.51
C ALA A 108 -3.77 20.69 -3.42
N LEU A 109 -3.45 20.39 -2.17
CA LEU A 109 -4.02 21.03 -0.97
C LEU A 109 -2.86 21.64 -0.16
N GLY A 110 -2.72 22.94 -0.20
CA GLY A 110 -1.53 23.59 0.35
C GLY A 110 -0.24 23.18 -0.37
N ALA A 111 0.88 23.20 0.34
CA ALA A 111 2.19 22.87 -0.21
C ALA A 111 2.61 21.40 -0.02
N GLY A 112 2.01 20.69 0.94
CA GLY A 112 2.43 19.35 1.35
C GLY A 112 1.41 18.24 1.14
N HIS A 113 0.18 18.57 0.71
CA HIS A 113 -0.88 17.57 0.61
C HIS A 113 -1.55 17.55 -0.76
N ALA A 114 -2.23 16.46 -1.04
CA ALA A 114 -3.01 16.27 -2.26
C ALA A 114 -4.37 15.62 -1.95
N VAL A 115 -5.41 16.02 -2.69
CA VAL A 115 -6.78 15.52 -2.51
C VAL A 115 -7.18 14.68 -3.72
N SER A 116 -7.72 13.52 -3.45
CA SER A 116 -8.43 12.66 -4.41
C SER A 116 -9.84 12.35 -3.90
N VAL A 117 -10.79 12.16 -4.80
CA VAL A 117 -12.18 11.87 -4.46
C VAL A 117 -12.62 10.59 -5.14
N PHE A 118 -13.18 9.69 -4.36
CA PHE A 118 -13.68 8.40 -4.83
C PHE A 118 -15.18 8.26 -4.60
N PRO A 119 -15.90 7.42 -5.37
CA PRO A 119 -17.24 7.03 -4.99
C PRO A 119 -17.16 6.23 -3.68
N LEU A 120 -18.01 6.54 -2.70
CA LEU A 120 -18.14 5.69 -1.51
C LEU A 120 -18.95 4.45 -1.88
N VAL A 121 -18.27 3.34 -2.12
CA VAL A 121 -18.88 2.07 -2.49
C VAL A 121 -19.39 1.35 -1.24
N SER A 122 -20.61 0.84 -1.28
CA SER A 122 -21.17 0.04 -0.19
C SER A 122 -20.59 -1.37 -0.21
N GLY A 123 -20.09 -1.83 0.93
CA GLY A 123 -19.49 -3.15 1.09
C GLY A 123 -18.89 -3.33 2.47
N THR A 124 -18.36 -4.51 2.73
CA THR A 124 -17.60 -4.81 3.95
C THR A 124 -16.11 -4.77 3.60
N PRO A 125 -15.34 -3.83 4.14
CA PRO A 125 -13.89 -3.85 3.98
C PRO A 125 -13.30 -5.03 4.76
N GLY A 126 -12.18 -5.55 4.29
CA GLY A 126 -11.30 -6.38 5.10
C GLY A 126 -10.38 -5.53 5.98
N HIS A 127 -9.56 -6.18 6.79
CA HIS A 127 -8.56 -5.52 7.62
C HIS A 127 -7.16 -5.97 7.23
N PHE A 128 -6.18 -5.10 7.45
CA PHE A 128 -4.78 -5.49 7.31
C PHE A 128 -4.46 -6.61 8.32
N GLY A 129 -3.81 -7.68 7.85
CA GLY A 129 -3.53 -8.86 8.67
C GLY A 129 -4.64 -9.92 8.73
N ASP A 130 -5.82 -9.65 8.15
CA ASP A 130 -6.83 -10.70 7.98
C ASP A 130 -6.29 -11.81 7.07
N THR A 131 -6.64 -13.06 7.38
CA THR A 131 -6.34 -14.20 6.51
C THR A 131 -7.48 -14.38 5.50
N LEU A 132 -7.13 -14.49 4.22
CA LEU A 132 -8.11 -14.81 3.18
C LEU A 132 -8.52 -16.28 3.27
N THR A 133 -9.81 -16.56 3.11
CA THR A 133 -10.23 -17.94 2.88
C THR A 133 -9.69 -18.45 1.54
N PRO A 134 -9.50 -19.77 1.32
CA PRO A 134 -9.09 -20.32 0.02
C PRO A 134 -9.97 -19.85 -1.14
N HIS A 135 -11.27 -19.69 -0.89
CA HIS A 135 -12.19 -19.15 -1.87
C HIS A 135 -11.91 -17.69 -2.20
N ASP A 136 -11.70 -16.84 -1.17
CA ASP A 136 -11.40 -15.42 -1.37
C ASP A 136 -10.02 -15.22 -2.02
N SER A 137 -9.01 -16.01 -1.64
CA SER A 137 -7.69 -16.02 -2.30
C SER A 137 -7.82 -16.32 -3.79
N GLY A 138 -8.64 -17.33 -4.16
CA GLY A 138 -8.93 -17.65 -5.55
C GLY A 138 -9.59 -16.50 -6.31
N LEU A 139 -10.57 -15.80 -5.68
CA LEU A 139 -11.21 -14.65 -6.31
C LEU A 139 -10.24 -13.48 -6.51
N VAL A 140 -9.43 -13.17 -5.49
CA VAL A 140 -8.40 -12.11 -5.60
C VAL A 140 -7.40 -12.43 -6.72
N LEU A 141 -6.98 -13.68 -6.80
CA LEU A 141 -6.09 -14.13 -7.86
C LEU A 141 -6.68 -13.93 -9.26
N ASP A 142 -7.98 -14.22 -9.43
CA ASP A 142 -8.67 -13.98 -10.70
C ASP A 142 -8.68 -12.48 -11.06
N LEU A 143 -8.85 -11.58 -10.07
CA LEU A 143 -8.73 -10.13 -10.29
C LEU A 143 -7.31 -9.76 -10.72
N LEU A 144 -6.29 -10.26 -10.03
CA LEU A 144 -4.88 -10.00 -10.35
C LEU A 144 -4.51 -10.57 -11.74
N ALA A 145 -4.98 -11.78 -12.08
CA ALA A 145 -4.76 -12.35 -13.41
C ALA A 145 -5.41 -11.50 -14.52
N ARG A 146 -6.55 -10.89 -14.28
CA ARG A 146 -7.18 -9.93 -15.21
C ARG A 146 -6.35 -8.64 -15.30
N LEU A 147 -5.92 -8.08 -14.17
CA LEU A 147 -5.07 -6.89 -14.10
C LEU A 147 -3.77 -7.09 -14.87
N HIS A 148 -3.06 -8.18 -14.58
CA HIS A 148 -1.74 -8.47 -15.18
C HIS A 148 -1.79 -8.77 -16.68
N ARG A 149 -2.96 -9.09 -17.24
CA ARG A 149 -3.17 -9.27 -18.69
C ARG A 149 -3.64 -8.01 -19.39
N THR A 150 -4.02 -6.98 -18.64
CA THR A 150 -4.48 -5.71 -19.22
C THR A 150 -3.32 -4.94 -19.84
N ALA A 151 -3.57 -4.31 -20.99
CA ALA A 151 -2.59 -3.42 -21.58
C ALA A 151 -2.26 -2.26 -20.64
N ALA A 152 -0.98 -1.94 -20.54
CA ALA A 152 -0.51 -0.87 -19.65
C ALA A 152 -1.04 0.50 -20.12
N PRO A 153 -1.74 1.26 -19.27
CA PRO A 153 -2.07 2.65 -19.54
C PRO A 153 -0.81 3.51 -19.74
N ALA A 154 -0.90 4.56 -20.52
CA ALA A 154 0.23 5.46 -20.78
C ALA A 154 0.73 6.19 -19.52
N SER A 155 -0.12 6.33 -18.50
CA SER A 155 0.20 6.90 -17.20
C SER A 155 0.90 5.92 -16.26
N ALA A 156 0.90 4.61 -16.55
CA ALA A 156 1.51 3.61 -15.68
C ALA A 156 3.03 3.74 -15.69
N ARG A 157 3.61 4.02 -14.51
CA ARG A 157 5.07 4.14 -14.34
C ARG A 157 5.71 2.77 -14.16
N VAL A 158 6.94 2.62 -14.67
CA VAL A 158 7.78 1.48 -14.31
C VAL A 158 8.31 1.70 -12.90
N LEU A 159 8.07 0.72 -12.04
CA LEU A 159 8.48 0.78 -10.64
C LEU A 159 9.78 -0.01 -10.43
N PRO A 160 10.79 0.58 -9.74
CA PRO A 160 11.99 -0.17 -9.40
C PRO A 160 11.68 -1.24 -8.34
N PRO A 161 12.43 -2.36 -8.33
CA PRO A 161 12.28 -3.38 -7.28
C PRO A 161 12.80 -2.92 -5.92
N ASP A 162 13.53 -1.80 -5.87
CA ASP A 162 14.05 -1.20 -4.62
C ASP A 162 12.90 -0.60 -3.78
N PHE A 163 13.19 -0.24 -2.52
CA PHE A 163 12.29 0.53 -1.68
C PHE A 163 12.89 1.92 -1.35
N ALA A 164 12.06 2.95 -1.46
CA ALA A 164 12.50 4.34 -1.37
C ALA A 164 12.98 4.74 0.04
N THR A 165 12.44 4.09 1.06
CA THR A 165 12.77 4.33 2.48
C THR A 165 14.06 3.65 2.95
N ARG A 166 14.78 2.95 2.07
CA ARG A 166 16.05 2.29 2.39
C ARG A 166 17.08 3.22 3.06
N PRO A 167 17.31 4.47 2.58
CA PRO A 167 18.29 5.38 3.22
C PRO A 167 17.96 5.66 4.69
N GLN A 168 16.68 5.68 5.06
CA GLN A 168 16.21 5.87 6.43
C GLN A 168 16.59 4.69 7.32
N LEU A 169 16.40 3.44 6.86
CA LEU A 169 16.82 2.24 7.58
C LEU A 169 18.34 2.22 7.75
N GLU A 170 19.10 2.48 6.69
CA GLU A 170 20.56 2.51 6.76
C GLU A 170 21.08 3.63 7.68
N SER A 171 20.44 4.81 7.69
CA SER A 171 20.73 5.89 8.62
C SER A 171 20.46 5.47 10.06
N ALA A 172 19.32 4.85 10.34
CA ALA A 172 18.99 4.35 11.67
C ALA A 172 20.01 3.31 12.17
N LEU A 173 20.44 2.38 11.30
CA LEU A 173 21.48 1.38 11.61
C LEU A 173 22.86 1.99 11.89
N ARG A 174 23.20 3.12 11.26
CA ARG A 174 24.46 3.86 11.54
C ARG A 174 24.38 4.64 12.83
N GLU A 175 23.22 5.20 13.15
CA GLU A 175 23.04 6.14 14.26
C GLU A 175 22.59 5.47 15.56
N MET A 176 22.29 4.17 15.55
CA MET A 176 21.84 3.42 16.73
C MET A 176 22.85 3.36 17.88
N SER A 177 24.11 3.72 17.65
CA SER A 177 25.15 3.82 18.70
C SER A 177 24.96 5.03 19.63
N ARG A 178 24.08 5.97 19.27
CA ARG A 178 23.76 7.16 20.07
C ARG A 178 22.32 7.05 20.57
N PRO A 179 22.03 7.49 21.80
CA PRO A 179 20.65 7.52 22.30
C PRO A 179 19.76 8.39 21.42
N TRP A 180 18.50 7.99 21.29
CA TRP A 180 17.45 8.76 20.63
C TRP A 180 16.54 9.44 21.64
N ASP A 181 17.17 10.10 22.63
CA ASP A 181 16.48 10.76 23.73
C ASP A 181 15.77 12.04 23.29
N GLY A 182 14.64 12.34 23.93
CA GLY A 182 13.89 13.59 23.73
C GLY A 182 13.08 13.68 22.45
N ILE A 183 13.03 12.62 21.65
CA ILE A 183 12.24 12.57 20.40
C ILE A 183 10.80 12.15 20.70
N GLY A 184 10.62 11.05 21.48
CA GLY A 184 9.31 10.52 21.84
C GLY A 184 9.44 9.27 22.70
N PRO A 185 8.32 8.78 23.29
CA PRO A 185 8.35 7.67 24.25
C PRO A 185 8.81 6.34 23.63
N TYR A 186 8.72 6.17 22.32
CA TYR A 186 9.06 4.92 21.63
C TYR A 186 10.35 4.97 20.82
N ALA A 187 11.02 6.13 20.72
CA ALA A 187 12.25 6.29 19.96
C ALA A 187 13.40 5.45 20.56
N GLU A 188 13.66 5.56 21.86
CA GLU A 188 14.73 4.80 22.52
C GLU A 188 14.46 3.29 22.56
N PRO A 189 13.23 2.80 22.84
CA PRO A 189 12.88 1.40 22.65
C PRO A 189 13.13 0.89 21.22
N ALA A 190 12.77 1.65 20.19
CA ALA A 190 13.02 1.29 18.79
C ALA A 190 14.52 1.19 18.48
N ARG A 191 15.33 2.14 19.00
CA ARG A 191 16.80 2.08 18.89
C ARG A 191 17.38 0.81 19.53
N GLN A 192 16.92 0.46 20.71
CA GLN A 192 17.38 -0.74 21.44
C GLN A 192 17.04 -2.01 20.68
N LEU A 193 15.81 -2.13 20.15
CA LEU A 193 15.40 -3.23 19.29
C LEU A 193 16.32 -3.34 18.06
N LEU A 194 16.56 -2.22 17.40
CA LEU A 194 17.44 -2.16 16.24
C LEU A 194 18.87 -2.60 16.57
N ALA A 195 19.41 -2.17 17.73
CA ALA A 195 20.76 -2.53 18.16
C ALA A 195 20.89 -4.04 18.44
N VAL A 196 19.85 -4.69 18.98
CA VAL A 196 19.84 -6.14 19.22
C VAL A 196 19.86 -6.92 17.93
N HIS A 197 19.15 -6.45 16.89
CA HIS A 197 18.94 -7.19 15.63
C HIS A 197 19.75 -6.63 14.45
N ALA A 198 20.70 -5.73 14.68
CA ALA A 198 21.43 -5.00 13.64
C ALA A 198 22.12 -5.90 12.61
N ASP A 199 22.76 -6.97 13.05
CA ASP A 199 23.50 -7.87 12.15
C ASP A 199 22.54 -8.71 11.30
N ALA A 200 21.42 -9.15 11.85
CA ALA A 200 20.37 -9.81 11.10
C ALA A 200 19.79 -8.87 10.02
N LEU A 201 19.46 -7.62 10.37
CA LEU A 201 18.94 -6.64 9.43
C LEU A 201 19.92 -6.31 8.30
N ARG A 202 21.24 -6.20 8.60
CA ARG A 202 22.27 -6.05 7.56
C ARG A 202 22.32 -7.26 6.63
N GLY A 203 22.29 -8.47 7.19
CA GLY A 203 22.23 -9.70 6.39
C GLY A 203 21.00 -9.75 5.47
N ARG A 204 19.84 -9.25 5.95
CA ARG A 204 18.63 -9.13 5.12
C ARG A 204 18.76 -8.07 4.02
N LEU A 205 19.43 -6.95 4.27
CA LEU A 205 19.72 -5.96 3.23
C LEU A 205 20.68 -6.54 2.16
N ASP A 206 21.71 -7.31 2.56
CA ASP A 206 22.60 -7.99 1.62
C ASP A 206 21.85 -9.04 0.77
N GLU A 207 20.95 -9.79 1.39
CA GLU A 207 20.07 -10.73 0.69
C GLU A 207 19.15 -10.00 -0.31
N PHE A 208 18.53 -8.90 0.12
CA PHE A 208 17.71 -8.07 -0.73
C PHE A 208 18.48 -7.59 -1.97
N ASP A 209 19.68 -7.06 -1.79
CA ASP A 209 20.53 -6.59 -2.88
C ASP A 209 20.90 -7.70 -3.88
N ARG A 210 21.13 -8.89 -3.38
CA ARG A 210 21.38 -10.05 -4.23
C ARG A 210 20.16 -10.38 -5.09
N ARG A 211 18.97 -10.45 -4.48
CA ARG A 211 17.72 -10.76 -5.19
C ARG A 211 17.34 -9.68 -6.19
N VAL A 212 17.54 -8.39 -5.86
CA VAL A 212 17.32 -7.28 -6.81
C VAL A 212 18.24 -7.43 -8.03
N ARG A 213 19.51 -7.78 -7.83
CA ARG A 213 20.44 -8.03 -8.96
C ARG A 213 20.00 -9.21 -9.83
N GLU A 214 19.52 -10.28 -9.22
CA GLU A 214 19.01 -11.46 -9.92
C GLU A 214 17.77 -11.08 -10.77
N LEU A 215 16.82 -10.34 -10.17
CA LEU A 215 15.63 -9.88 -10.89
C LEU A 215 15.98 -8.94 -12.05
N ARG A 216 16.89 -7.99 -11.85
CA ARG A 216 17.35 -7.08 -12.90
C ARG A 216 18.10 -7.75 -14.04
N ALA A 217 18.72 -8.90 -13.78
CA ALA A 217 19.38 -9.72 -14.80
C ALA A 217 18.42 -10.66 -15.55
N SER A 218 17.19 -10.78 -15.08
CA SER A 218 16.14 -11.55 -15.74
C SER A 218 15.41 -10.70 -16.79
N ASP A 219 14.93 -11.37 -17.84
CA ASP A 219 14.05 -10.75 -18.86
C ASP A 219 12.57 -10.86 -18.46
N ALA A 220 12.26 -10.82 -17.15
CA ALA A 220 10.90 -10.97 -16.65
C ALA A 220 9.99 -9.86 -17.21
N PRO A 221 8.88 -10.19 -17.85
CA PRO A 221 8.00 -9.20 -18.43
C PRO A 221 7.25 -8.44 -17.34
N LEU A 222 7.21 -7.10 -17.48
CA LEU A 222 6.46 -6.23 -16.61
C LEU A 222 4.97 -6.28 -16.95
N VAL A 223 4.15 -6.21 -15.92
CA VAL A 223 2.69 -6.13 -16.00
C VAL A 223 2.20 -4.95 -15.15
N VAL A 224 0.94 -4.56 -15.33
CA VAL A 224 0.30 -3.63 -14.39
C VAL A 224 0.09 -4.36 -13.07
N THR A 225 0.67 -3.85 -11.99
CA THR A 225 0.51 -4.40 -10.63
C THR A 225 -0.20 -3.39 -9.75
N HIS A 226 -0.97 -3.88 -8.79
CA HIS A 226 -1.59 -3.06 -7.73
C HIS A 226 -0.53 -2.63 -6.70
N GLY A 227 0.22 -3.62 -6.20
CA GLY A 227 1.28 -3.45 -5.20
C GLY A 227 0.89 -3.88 -3.81
N GLU A 228 -0.34 -3.66 -3.41
CA GLU A 228 -0.84 -3.91 -2.06
C GLU A 228 -2.21 -4.61 -2.06
N PRO A 229 -2.38 -5.75 -2.74
CA PRO A 229 -3.67 -6.46 -2.80
C PRO A 229 -3.96 -7.28 -1.53
N HIS A 230 -3.63 -6.72 -0.34
CA HIS A 230 -3.92 -7.33 0.95
C HIS A 230 -5.39 -7.17 1.34
N PRO A 231 -5.90 -7.93 2.34
CA PRO A 231 -7.30 -7.89 2.73
C PRO A 231 -7.84 -6.49 3.07
N GLY A 232 -7.02 -5.61 3.67
CA GLY A 232 -7.41 -4.23 3.97
C GLY A 232 -7.76 -3.39 2.75
N ASN A 233 -7.22 -3.74 1.57
CA ASN A 233 -7.51 -3.07 0.30
C ASN A 233 -8.57 -3.81 -0.54
N LEU A 234 -9.23 -4.80 0.06
CA LEU A 234 -10.34 -5.54 -0.55
C LEU A 234 -11.67 -5.10 0.04
N LEU A 235 -12.62 -4.77 -0.83
CA LEU A 235 -14.00 -4.48 -0.45
C LEU A 235 -14.94 -5.58 -0.96
N ARG A 236 -15.68 -6.20 -0.06
CA ARG A 236 -16.67 -7.21 -0.36
C ARG A 236 -18.03 -6.53 -0.61
N ALA A 237 -18.43 -6.44 -1.87
CA ALA A 237 -19.69 -5.81 -2.31
C ALA A 237 -20.63 -6.88 -2.89
N GLY A 238 -21.35 -7.59 -2.02
CA GLY A 238 -22.10 -8.80 -2.39
C GLY A 238 -21.15 -9.91 -2.85
N GLU A 239 -21.41 -10.47 -4.04
CA GLU A 239 -20.54 -11.49 -4.67
C GLU A 239 -19.27 -10.91 -5.29
N ARG A 240 -19.18 -9.58 -5.42
CA ARG A 240 -18.04 -8.92 -6.04
C ARG A 240 -16.96 -8.64 -5.01
N ARG A 241 -15.70 -8.73 -5.46
CA ARG A 241 -14.52 -8.22 -4.76
C ARG A 241 -14.00 -7.02 -5.53
N LEU A 242 -13.78 -5.91 -4.84
CA LEU A 242 -13.25 -4.69 -5.41
C LEU A 242 -11.90 -4.39 -4.77
N LEU A 243 -10.98 -3.86 -5.56
CA LEU A 243 -9.68 -3.38 -5.10
C LEU A 243 -9.74 -1.87 -4.87
N LEU A 244 -9.32 -1.48 -3.67
CA LEU A 244 -9.18 -0.10 -3.19
C LEU A 244 -7.70 0.28 -3.21
N ASP A 245 -7.41 1.55 -3.00
CA ASP A 245 -6.07 2.08 -2.75
C ASP A 245 -5.06 1.81 -3.88
N TRP A 246 -5.21 2.55 -4.94
CA TRP A 246 -4.42 2.42 -6.17
C TRP A 246 -3.19 3.34 -6.22
N ASP A 247 -2.78 3.93 -5.10
CA ASP A 247 -1.68 4.89 -5.08
C ASP A 247 -0.30 4.23 -5.29
N THR A 248 -0.20 2.91 -5.18
CA THR A 248 1.03 2.16 -5.48
C THR A 248 1.01 1.45 -6.84
N VAL A 249 -0.02 1.70 -7.69
CA VAL A 249 -0.13 1.07 -9.01
C VAL A 249 1.03 1.41 -9.93
N GLY A 250 1.52 0.41 -10.67
CA GLY A 250 2.55 0.63 -11.68
C GLY A 250 3.03 -0.67 -12.35
N LEU A 251 4.00 -0.53 -13.23
CA LEU A 251 4.57 -1.65 -13.99
C LEU A 251 5.69 -2.31 -13.20
N ALA A 252 5.50 -3.56 -12.85
CA ALA A 252 6.48 -4.42 -12.19
C ALA A 252 6.27 -5.88 -12.62
N VAL A 253 7.11 -6.79 -12.13
CA VAL A 253 6.85 -8.22 -12.29
C VAL A 253 5.64 -8.65 -11.46
N PRO A 254 4.85 -9.65 -11.90
CA PRO A 254 3.59 -10.04 -11.24
C PRO A 254 3.78 -10.47 -9.79
N GLU A 255 4.95 -10.95 -9.41
CA GLU A 255 5.28 -11.39 -8.06
C GLU A 255 5.15 -10.27 -7.03
N ARG A 256 5.16 -9.00 -7.46
CA ARG A 256 4.91 -7.83 -6.60
C ARG A 256 3.52 -7.89 -5.94
N ASP A 257 2.55 -8.50 -6.59
CA ASP A 257 1.20 -8.68 -6.06
C ASP A 257 0.99 -10.10 -5.50
N LEU A 258 1.59 -11.11 -6.14
CA LEU A 258 1.28 -12.51 -5.89
C LEU A 258 1.75 -13.01 -4.53
N TRP A 259 2.86 -12.49 -3.98
CA TRP A 259 3.38 -12.94 -2.69
C TRP A 259 2.39 -12.74 -1.55
N LEU A 260 1.63 -11.61 -1.55
CA LEU A 260 0.62 -11.31 -0.52
C LEU A 260 -0.53 -12.31 -0.52
N VAL A 261 -0.94 -12.77 -1.71
CA VAL A 261 -2.04 -13.74 -1.85
C VAL A 261 -1.57 -15.15 -1.52
N ALA A 262 -0.33 -15.50 -1.89
CA ALA A 262 0.28 -16.79 -1.57
C ALA A 262 0.47 -16.94 -0.05
N ASP A 263 1.04 -15.95 0.62
CA ASP A 263 1.27 -15.97 2.07
C ASP A 263 -0.04 -15.98 2.88
N GLY A 264 -1.04 -15.25 2.41
CA GLY A 264 -2.37 -15.25 3.02
C GLY A 264 -3.06 -16.61 2.96
N ALA A 265 -2.71 -17.46 1.98
CA ALA A 265 -3.21 -18.83 1.88
C ALA A 265 -2.49 -19.79 2.84
N ASP A 266 -1.18 -19.61 3.07
CA ASP A 266 -0.38 -20.46 3.98
C ASP A 266 -0.71 -20.23 5.46
N GLY A 267 -1.20 -19.03 5.84
CA GLY A 267 -1.56 -18.67 7.21
C GLY A 267 -2.89 -19.23 7.73
N ALA A 268 -3.67 -19.86 6.88
CA ALA A 268 -4.99 -20.41 7.22
C ALA A 268 -4.89 -21.83 7.82
N GLU A 269 -4.16 -22.01 8.94
CA GLU A 269 -4.39 -23.18 9.80
C GLU A 269 -5.75 -23.00 10.49
N GLY A 270 -6.79 -23.53 9.82
CA GLY A 270 -8.12 -23.59 10.40
C GLY A 270 -8.11 -24.45 11.66
N ALA A 271 -8.84 -24.02 12.70
CA ALA A 271 -9.03 -24.75 13.97
C ALA A 271 -9.59 -26.18 13.79
N ASP A 272 -9.89 -26.61 12.58
CA ASP A 272 -10.48 -27.90 12.24
C ASP A 272 -9.54 -28.85 11.45
N GLY A 273 -8.23 -28.53 11.33
CA GLY A 273 -7.27 -29.43 10.65
C GLY A 273 -7.55 -29.66 9.16
N ALA A 274 -8.42 -28.87 8.53
CA ALA A 274 -8.57 -28.85 7.09
C ALA A 274 -7.43 -27.99 6.52
N SER A 275 -6.48 -28.62 5.85
CA SER A 275 -5.43 -27.97 5.08
C SER A 275 -6.06 -26.90 4.20
N GLY A 276 -5.77 -25.63 4.48
CA GLY A 276 -6.09 -24.52 3.59
C GLY A 276 -5.53 -24.82 2.19
N ALA A 277 -6.10 -24.22 1.16
CA ALA A 277 -5.49 -24.31 -0.17
C ALA A 277 -4.02 -23.89 -0.02
N ASP A 278 -3.11 -24.80 -0.35
CA ASP A 278 -1.68 -24.59 -0.23
C ASP A 278 -1.33 -23.36 -1.09
N GLY A 279 -0.48 -22.46 -0.60
CA GLY A 279 0.01 -21.32 -1.39
C GLY A 279 0.53 -21.75 -2.77
N ALA A 280 1.01 -23.00 -2.89
CA ALA A 280 1.34 -23.62 -4.15
C ALA A 280 0.14 -23.75 -5.10
N ASP A 281 -1.05 -24.11 -4.61
CA ASP A 281 -2.26 -24.23 -5.45
C ASP A 281 -2.72 -22.88 -6.00
N VAL A 282 -2.54 -21.82 -5.22
CA VAL A 282 -2.82 -20.42 -5.62
C VAL A 282 -1.95 -20.02 -6.81
N LEU A 283 -0.65 -20.32 -6.74
CA LEU A 283 0.30 -19.99 -7.82
C LEU A 283 0.08 -20.84 -9.09
N VAL A 284 -0.31 -22.10 -8.95
CA VAL A 284 -0.71 -22.94 -10.08
C VAL A 284 -1.94 -22.37 -10.80
N ARG A 285 -2.95 -21.91 -10.05
CA ARG A 285 -4.12 -21.24 -10.64
C ARG A 285 -3.74 -20.00 -11.43
N TYR A 286 -2.80 -19.19 -10.92
CA TYR A 286 -2.30 -18.03 -11.64
C TYR A 286 -1.59 -18.42 -12.95
N GLU A 287 -0.73 -19.45 -12.90
CA GLU A 287 -0.06 -19.99 -14.09
C GLU A 287 -1.08 -20.46 -15.15
N GLU A 288 -2.11 -21.19 -14.74
CA GLU A 288 -3.18 -21.65 -15.63
C GLU A 288 -3.95 -20.47 -16.25
N ALA A 289 -4.25 -19.42 -15.47
CA ALA A 289 -5.00 -18.26 -15.93
C ALA A 289 -4.22 -17.34 -16.86
N THR A 290 -2.89 -17.26 -16.71
CA THR A 290 -2.05 -16.27 -17.41
C THR A 290 -1.03 -16.89 -18.36
N GLY A 291 -0.74 -18.19 -18.23
CA GLY A 291 0.36 -18.87 -18.93
C GLY A 291 1.74 -18.47 -18.38
N ARG A 292 1.82 -17.81 -17.22
CA ARG A 292 3.07 -17.34 -16.60
C ARG A 292 3.30 -18.06 -15.29
N LYS A 293 4.43 -18.74 -15.19
CA LYS A 293 4.86 -19.36 -13.95
C LYS A 293 5.53 -18.33 -13.07
N PRO A 294 5.02 -18.08 -11.83
CA PRO A 294 5.65 -17.18 -10.88
C PRO A 294 7.06 -17.64 -10.48
N ASP A 295 7.98 -16.69 -10.35
CA ASP A 295 9.36 -16.98 -9.91
C ASP A 295 9.43 -16.96 -8.36
N PRO A 296 9.79 -18.08 -7.72
CA PRO A 296 9.95 -18.13 -6.26
C PRO A 296 10.97 -17.13 -5.71
N SER A 297 12.04 -16.81 -6.47
CA SER A 297 13.04 -15.83 -6.06
C SER A 297 12.47 -14.41 -6.04
N ALA A 298 11.63 -14.06 -7.03
CA ALA A 298 10.95 -12.78 -7.10
C ALA A 298 9.84 -12.65 -6.02
N LEU A 299 9.10 -13.72 -5.73
CA LEU A 299 8.16 -13.75 -4.60
C LEU A 299 8.89 -13.44 -3.28
N ALA A 300 9.99 -14.16 -3.02
CA ALA A 300 10.80 -13.94 -1.81
C ALA A 300 11.43 -12.52 -1.77
N LEU A 301 11.78 -11.95 -2.93
CA LEU A 301 12.24 -10.55 -3.01
C LEU A 301 11.17 -9.58 -2.53
N TYR A 302 9.93 -9.68 -3.05
CA TYR A 302 8.89 -8.72 -2.71
C TYR A 302 8.38 -8.88 -1.27
N ARG A 303 8.37 -10.09 -0.72
CA ARG A 303 8.15 -10.35 0.71
C ARG A 303 9.20 -9.65 1.57
N LEU A 304 10.48 -9.82 1.22
CA LEU A 304 11.59 -9.19 1.94
C LEU A 304 11.57 -7.67 1.78
N ARG A 305 11.27 -7.17 0.57
CA ARG A 305 11.10 -5.74 0.28
C ARG A 305 10.04 -5.10 1.18
N TRP A 306 8.87 -5.74 1.29
CA TRP A 306 7.79 -5.27 2.16
C TRP A 306 8.26 -5.14 3.61
N ALA A 307 8.79 -6.21 4.18
CA ALA A 307 9.23 -6.21 5.57
C ALA A 307 10.34 -5.18 5.86
N LEU A 308 11.31 -5.00 4.94
CA LEU A 308 12.36 -3.98 5.09
C LEU A 308 11.82 -2.56 4.94
N ASN A 309 10.84 -2.35 4.05
CA ASN A 309 10.17 -1.06 3.88
C ASN A 309 9.36 -0.69 5.13
N ASP A 310 8.59 -1.62 5.70
CA ASP A 310 7.86 -1.42 6.96
C ASP A 310 8.79 -1.03 8.10
N VAL A 311 9.92 -1.74 8.26
CA VAL A 311 10.93 -1.36 9.27
C VAL A 311 11.42 0.06 9.05
N ALA A 312 11.70 0.45 7.81
CA ALA A 312 12.20 1.78 7.49
C ALA A 312 11.15 2.88 7.75
N GLU A 313 9.90 2.66 7.39
CA GLU A 313 8.79 3.59 7.59
C GLU A 313 8.49 3.79 9.07
N PHE A 314 8.32 2.70 9.84
CA PHE A 314 8.07 2.80 11.27
C PHE A 314 9.26 3.44 12.02
N LEU A 315 10.50 3.15 11.62
CA LEU A 315 11.67 3.84 12.17
C LEU A 315 11.66 5.34 11.84
N THR A 316 11.31 5.72 10.63
CA THR A 316 11.21 7.13 10.23
C THR A 316 10.20 7.84 11.13
N TRP A 317 9.05 7.25 11.33
CA TRP A 317 7.99 7.81 12.15
C TRP A 317 8.36 7.90 13.63
N LEU A 318 8.93 6.83 14.21
CA LEU A 318 9.34 6.81 15.62
C LEU A 318 10.59 7.65 15.91
N ARG A 319 11.34 8.05 14.88
CA ARG A 319 12.45 9.01 14.97
C ARG A 319 12.03 10.46 14.77
N ALA A 320 10.78 10.72 14.37
CA ALA A 320 10.17 12.04 14.40
C ALA A 320 9.59 12.35 15.79
N PRO A 321 9.39 13.61 16.17
CA PRO A 321 8.72 13.97 17.42
C PRO A 321 7.32 13.36 17.51
N HIS A 322 7.05 12.56 18.55
CA HIS A 322 5.75 11.90 18.74
C HIS A 322 5.37 11.77 20.21
N GLY A 323 4.06 11.70 20.48
CA GLY A 323 3.48 11.39 21.78
C GLY A 323 3.15 9.91 21.98
N PRO A 324 2.57 9.52 23.14
CA PRO A 324 2.10 8.17 23.40
C PRO A 324 0.72 7.90 22.77
N THR A 325 0.56 8.21 21.48
CA THR A 325 -0.70 8.12 20.74
C THR A 325 -1.03 6.68 20.32
N PRO A 326 -2.28 6.36 19.95
CA PRO A 326 -2.64 5.07 19.39
C PRO A 326 -1.81 4.71 18.15
N ASP A 327 -1.67 5.64 17.21
CA ASP A 327 -0.90 5.46 15.98
C ASP A 327 0.59 5.17 16.30
N ALA A 328 1.20 5.90 17.26
CA ALA A 328 2.59 5.67 17.67
C ALA A 328 2.79 4.31 18.38
N ARG A 329 1.80 3.83 19.11
CA ARG A 329 1.83 2.47 19.69
C ARG A 329 1.76 1.41 18.60
N GLN A 330 0.86 1.58 17.65
CA GLN A 330 0.72 0.66 16.51
C GLN A 330 2.03 0.56 15.73
N ALA A 331 2.66 1.70 15.40
CA ALA A 331 3.95 1.74 14.70
C ALA A 331 5.06 1.00 15.49
N ARG A 332 5.14 1.19 16.83
CA ARG A 332 6.10 0.47 17.67
C ARG A 332 5.84 -1.04 17.66
N ASP A 333 4.59 -1.47 17.77
CA ASP A 333 4.24 -2.88 17.84
C ASP A 333 4.50 -3.58 16.49
N ALA A 334 4.14 -2.92 15.39
CA ALA A 334 4.44 -3.38 14.03
C ALA A 334 5.95 -3.45 13.79
N LEU A 335 6.71 -2.41 14.16
CA LEU A 335 8.18 -2.45 14.06
C LEU A 335 8.77 -3.64 14.81
N THR A 336 8.30 -3.88 16.03
CA THR A 336 8.81 -4.98 16.87
C THR A 336 8.56 -6.32 16.21
N SER A 337 7.33 -6.58 15.81
CA SER A 337 6.94 -7.84 15.16
C SER A 337 7.72 -8.07 13.86
N THR A 338 7.87 -7.05 13.02
CA THR A 338 8.57 -7.17 11.73
C THR A 338 10.06 -7.41 11.91
N VAL A 339 10.73 -6.69 12.83
CA VAL A 339 12.17 -6.88 13.12
C VAL A 339 12.44 -8.27 13.67
N GLU A 340 11.64 -8.74 14.63
CA GLU A 340 11.78 -10.08 15.21
C GLU A 340 11.55 -11.18 14.17
N SER A 341 10.56 -11.03 13.28
CA SER A 341 10.30 -11.95 12.16
C SER A 341 11.48 -12.00 11.19
N LEU A 342 12.01 -10.84 10.78
CA LEU A 342 13.18 -10.76 9.91
C LEU A 342 14.42 -11.42 10.55
N ALA A 343 14.60 -11.25 11.85
CA ALA A 343 15.73 -11.85 12.59
C ALA A 343 15.60 -13.36 12.75
N ALA A 344 14.39 -13.87 12.99
CA ALA A 344 14.14 -15.30 13.11
C ALA A 344 14.35 -16.08 11.80
N ALA A 345 14.16 -15.41 10.67
CA ALA A 345 14.34 -15.99 9.34
C ALA A 345 15.77 -15.77 8.75
N ALA A 346 16.72 -15.18 9.54
CA ALA A 346 18.09 -14.81 9.10
C ALA A 346 19.09 -15.98 9.15
#